data_35a87bd2872715681e98ff296894e52f
#
_entry.id   35a87bd2872715681e98ff296894e52f
#
_cell.length_a   1.000
_cell.length_b   1.000
_cell.length_c   1.000
_cell.angle_alpha   90.00
_cell.angle_beta   90.00
_cell.angle_gamma   90.00
#
_symmetry.space_group_name_H-M   'P 1'
#
loop_
_entity.id
_entity.type
_entity.pdbx_description
1 polymer ?
#
loop_
_entity_poly.entity_id
_entity_poly.type
_entity_poly.pdbx_seq_one_letter_code
_entity_poly.pdbx_strand_id
1 'polypeptide(L)'
;DKDPRRSVHIQEVPTPQIAPDEVLIAVMASSINFNTVWSSIFEPVSTFGLVSRLGRESTWAKRHDRDYQVMGSDASGVVLRVGSAVRNWKPGDRITVHCNHVDDQDPTSHDDSMLGSNQRIWGYETNFGGLADLSVVKANQLMPKPEHLSWEEAAVNALCNSTSYRMLVSPNGAHMKQGDVVLIWGATGGIGAYATQYVLNGGGIPVGVVSSPDKAKILH
;
A
#
# COMPACT_ATOMS: atom_id res chain seq x y z
N ASP A 1 -0.47 -2.81 24.53
CA ASP A 1 0.67 -1.97 24.86
C ASP A 1 1.02 -1.11 23.64
N LYS A 2 1.16 0.19 23.83
CA LYS A 2 1.41 1.15 22.72
C LYS A 2 2.92 1.34 22.41
N ASP A 3 3.75 0.42 22.85
CA ASP A 3 5.19 0.44 22.57
C ASP A 3 5.53 -0.56 21.44
N PRO A 4 5.93 -0.10 20.25
CA PRO A 4 6.27 -0.98 19.13
C PRO A 4 7.34 -2.03 19.46
N ARG A 5 8.25 -1.73 20.39
CA ARG A 5 9.29 -2.67 20.83
C ARG A 5 8.73 -3.90 21.54
N ARG A 6 7.47 -3.84 21.98
CA ARG A 6 6.78 -4.90 22.72
C ARG A 6 5.67 -5.55 21.89
N SER A 7 5.16 -4.85 20.90
CA SER A 7 4.05 -5.33 20.04
C SER A 7 4.54 -5.96 18.73
N VAL A 8 5.71 -5.54 18.23
CA VAL A 8 6.28 -6.06 16.97
C VAL A 8 7.27 -7.17 17.27
N HIS A 9 7.09 -8.32 16.63
CA HIS A 9 7.93 -9.50 16.81
C HIS A 9 8.36 -10.05 15.46
N ILE A 10 9.57 -10.63 15.39
CA ILE A 10 9.99 -11.48 14.29
C ILE A 10 9.62 -12.91 14.68
N GLN A 11 8.75 -13.53 13.89
CA GLN A 11 8.20 -14.85 14.21
C GLN A 11 7.91 -15.62 12.92
N GLU A 12 8.08 -16.93 12.95
CA GLU A 12 7.60 -17.81 11.90
C GLU A 12 6.08 -17.99 12.02
N VAL A 13 5.39 -17.77 10.90
CA VAL A 13 3.96 -18.00 10.77
C VAL A 13 3.68 -18.87 9.54
N PRO A 14 2.57 -19.63 9.52
CA PRO A 14 2.25 -20.46 8.36
C PRO A 14 2.11 -19.62 7.10
N THR A 15 2.75 -20.06 6.01
CA THR A 15 2.55 -19.45 4.69
C THR A 15 1.09 -19.57 4.29
N PRO A 16 0.40 -18.47 3.95
CA PRO A 16 -1.00 -18.53 3.59
C PRO A 16 -1.22 -19.28 2.28
N GLN A 17 -2.34 -19.99 2.19
CA GLN A 17 -2.76 -20.59 0.94
C GLN A 17 -3.28 -19.51 -0.01
N ILE A 18 -2.91 -19.60 -1.28
CA ILE A 18 -3.38 -18.67 -2.32
C ILE A 18 -4.80 -19.03 -2.76
N ALA A 19 -5.63 -18.02 -2.93
CA ALA A 19 -6.92 -18.12 -3.61
C ALA A 19 -6.73 -18.17 -5.14
N PRO A 20 -7.78 -18.49 -5.92
CA PRO A 20 -7.66 -18.56 -7.38
C PRO A 20 -7.15 -17.29 -8.05
N ASP A 21 -7.46 -16.12 -7.51
CA ASP A 21 -7.10 -14.78 -8.01
C ASP A 21 -5.88 -14.16 -7.31
N GLU A 22 -5.18 -14.95 -6.49
CA GLU A 22 -4.05 -14.48 -5.70
C GLU A 22 -2.69 -14.99 -6.21
N VAL A 23 -1.67 -14.34 -5.75
CA VAL A 23 -0.26 -14.62 -6.07
C VAL A 23 0.55 -14.71 -4.79
N LEU A 24 1.37 -15.76 -4.65
CA LEU A 24 2.40 -15.85 -3.64
C LEU A 24 3.68 -15.21 -4.16
N ILE A 25 4.23 -14.29 -3.40
CA ILE A 25 5.46 -13.56 -3.74
C ILE A 25 6.56 -13.80 -2.70
N ALA A 26 7.81 -13.86 -3.16
CA ALA A 26 8.98 -13.64 -2.31
C ALA A 26 9.20 -12.13 -2.22
N VAL A 27 9.19 -11.59 -1.02
CA VAL A 27 9.41 -10.16 -0.79
C VAL A 27 10.91 -9.89 -0.81
N MET A 28 11.35 -8.98 -1.66
CA MET A 28 12.75 -8.55 -1.76
C MET A 28 13.00 -7.26 -0.98
N ALA A 29 12.00 -6.38 -0.91
CA ALA A 29 12.01 -5.18 -0.09
C ALA A 29 10.59 -4.78 0.29
N SER A 30 10.45 -4.12 1.42
CA SER A 30 9.21 -3.52 1.91
C SER A 30 9.52 -2.17 2.55
N SER A 31 8.49 -1.36 2.81
CA SER A 31 8.67 -0.08 3.47
C SER A 31 7.71 0.12 4.64
N ILE A 32 8.04 1.07 5.50
CA ILE A 32 7.22 1.45 6.64
C ILE A 32 6.45 2.72 6.30
N ASN A 33 5.12 2.63 6.39
CA ASN A 33 4.20 3.75 6.27
C ASN A 33 3.55 4.07 7.63
N PHE A 34 2.84 5.17 7.74
CA PHE A 34 2.17 5.54 9.00
C PHE A 34 1.13 4.52 9.45
N ASN A 35 0.43 3.86 8.53
CA ASN A 35 -0.48 2.77 8.88
C ASN A 35 0.25 1.59 9.56
N THR A 36 1.47 1.28 9.16
CA THR A 36 2.31 0.28 9.83
C THR A 36 2.64 0.70 11.27
N VAL A 37 2.98 1.99 11.47
CA VAL A 37 3.22 2.54 12.79
C VAL A 37 1.96 2.47 13.64
N TRP A 38 0.81 2.87 13.11
CA TRP A 38 -0.48 2.81 13.82
C TRP A 38 -0.85 1.38 14.21
N SER A 39 -0.66 0.40 13.31
CA SER A 39 -0.89 -1.01 13.66
C SER A 39 -0.03 -1.45 14.84
N SER A 40 1.24 -1.04 14.86
CA SER A 40 2.18 -1.44 15.91
C SER A 40 1.89 -0.85 17.29
N ILE A 41 1.19 0.28 17.36
CA ILE A 41 0.79 0.95 18.59
C ILE A 41 -0.70 0.82 18.92
N PHE A 42 -1.46 0.08 18.09
CA PHE A 42 -2.91 -0.11 18.20
C PHE A 42 -3.71 1.20 18.21
N GLU A 43 -3.29 2.18 17.40
CA GLU A 43 -3.91 3.49 17.27
C GLU A 43 -4.18 3.83 15.79
N PRO A 44 -5.16 4.67 15.46
CA PRO A 44 -6.25 5.17 16.34
C PRO A 44 -7.31 4.11 16.64
N VAL A 45 -7.18 2.92 16.02
CA VAL A 45 -8.07 1.78 16.23
C VAL A 45 -7.28 0.54 16.63
N SER A 46 -7.92 -0.36 17.38
CA SER A 46 -7.31 -1.64 17.72
C SER A 46 -7.07 -2.46 16.44
N THR A 47 -5.83 -2.82 16.15
CA THR A 47 -5.43 -3.62 14.98
C THR A 47 -6.25 -4.90 14.87
N PHE A 48 -6.24 -5.73 15.92
CA PHE A 48 -6.99 -6.99 15.93
C PHE A 48 -8.51 -6.76 15.96
N GLY A 49 -8.98 -5.71 16.65
CA GLY A 49 -10.40 -5.35 16.65
C GLY A 49 -10.88 -4.92 15.26
N LEU A 50 -10.06 -4.20 14.50
CA LEU A 50 -10.36 -3.80 13.12
C LEU A 50 -10.44 -5.03 12.20
N VAL A 51 -9.39 -5.86 12.18
CA VAL A 51 -9.34 -7.03 11.30
C VAL A 51 -10.43 -8.04 11.64
N SER A 52 -10.73 -8.26 12.92
CA SER A 52 -11.82 -9.13 13.35
C SER A 52 -13.20 -8.59 12.97
N ARG A 53 -13.40 -7.26 13.01
CA ARG A 53 -14.63 -6.64 12.52
C ARG A 53 -14.80 -6.85 11.02
N LEU A 54 -13.76 -6.53 10.25
CA LEU A 54 -13.77 -6.70 8.79
C LEU A 54 -13.89 -8.16 8.39
N GLY A 55 -13.29 -9.08 9.15
CA GLY A 55 -13.38 -10.52 8.96
C GLY A 55 -14.79 -11.11 9.04
N ARG A 56 -15.74 -10.36 9.62
CA ARG A 56 -17.15 -10.76 9.65
C ARG A 56 -17.94 -10.39 8.40
N GLU A 57 -17.39 -9.58 7.52
CA GLU A 57 -18.10 -9.06 6.34
C GLU A 57 -18.22 -10.13 5.23
N SER A 58 -17.27 -11.05 5.13
CA SER A 58 -17.33 -12.12 4.15
C SER A 58 -16.49 -13.34 4.58
N THR A 59 -16.76 -14.48 3.96
CA THR A 59 -15.96 -15.72 4.14
C THR A 59 -14.51 -15.50 3.72
N TRP A 60 -14.27 -14.70 2.69
CA TRP A 60 -12.94 -14.38 2.23
C TRP A 60 -12.21 -13.48 3.24
N ALA A 61 -12.85 -12.45 3.76
CA ALA A 61 -12.27 -11.54 4.75
C ALA A 61 -11.90 -12.26 6.06
N LYS A 62 -12.66 -13.30 6.43
CA LYS A 62 -12.41 -14.09 7.63
C LYS A 62 -11.01 -14.74 7.66
N ARG A 63 -10.40 -15.03 6.53
CA ARG A 63 -9.05 -15.59 6.45
C ARG A 63 -7.96 -14.67 7.02
N HIS A 64 -8.23 -13.37 7.07
CA HIS A 64 -7.34 -12.35 7.60
C HIS A 64 -7.46 -12.18 9.13
N ASP A 65 -8.55 -12.65 9.73
CA ASP A 65 -8.81 -12.60 11.17
C ASP A 65 -8.00 -13.71 11.86
N ARG A 66 -6.80 -13.35 12.30
CA ARG A 66 -5.83 -14.24 12.95
C ARG A 66 -5.43 -13.65 14.29
N ASP A 67 -4.76 -14.46 15.12
CA ASP A 67 -4.12 -14.05 16.36
C ASP A 67 -2.77 -13.33 16.15
N TYR A 68 -2.37 -13.15 14.89
CA TYR A 68 -1.22 -12.37 14.46
C TYR A 68 -1.57 -11.50 13.25
N GLN A 69 -0.84 -10.39 13.10
CA GLN A 69 -0.92 -9.50 11.94
C GLN A 69 0.45 -9.38 11.29
N VAL A 70 0.59 -9.85 10.06
CA VAL A 70 1.75 -9.54 9.21
C VAL A 70 1.47 -8.18 8.57
N MET A 71 2.21 -7.17 9.02
CA MET A 71 2.05 -5.78 8.59
C MET A 71 2.79 -5.49 7.28
N GLY A 72 2.65 -4.26 6.80
CA GLY A 72 3.37 -3.74 5.63
C GLY A 72 2.46 -3.63 4.42
N SER A 73 2.35 -2.41 3.89
CA SER A 73 1.45 -2.07 2.78
C SER A 73 2.22 -1.71 1.51
N ASP A 74 3.52 -1.96 1.51
CA ASP A 74 4.42 -1.81 0.36
C ASP A 74 5.26 -3.06 0.20
N ALA A 75 5.51 -3.47 -1.03
CA ALA A 75 6.53 -4.46 -1.34
C ALA A 75 6.98 -4.39 -2.79
N SER A 76 8.20 -4.83 -3.01
CA SER A 76 8.69 -5.31 -4.30
C SER A 76 9.19 -6.74 -4.13
N GLY A 77 9.07 -7.55 -5.18
CA GLY A 77 9.40 -8.96 -5.03
C GLY A 77 9.34 -9.76 -6.32
N VAL A 78 9.36 -11.06 -6.15
CA VAL A 78 9.33 -12.04 -7.24
C VAL A 78 8.14 -12.95 -7.06
N VAL A 79 7.38 -13.18 -8.12
CA VAL A 79 6.27 -14.13 -8.14
C VAL A 79 6.82 -15.55 -7.97
N LEU A 80 6.30 -16.28 -6.99
CA LEU A 80 6.64 -17.68 -6.75
C LEU A 80 5.57 -18.66 -7.26
N ARG A 81 4.30 -18.35 -6.99
CA ARG A 81 3.16 -19.14 -7.44
C ARG A 81 1.98 -18.24 -7.76
N VAL A 82 1.13 -18.70 -8.64
CA VAL A 82 -0.08 -18.01 -9.06
C VAL A 82 -1.31 -18.90 -8.83
N GLY A 83 -2.43 -18.28 -8.49
CA GLY A 83 -3.73 -18.96 -8.40
C GLY A 83 -4.26 -19.35 -9.77
N SER A 84 -5.23 -20.25 -9.79
CA SER A 84 -5.76 -20.86 -11.03
C SER A 84 -6.46 -19.89 -11.98
N ALA A 85 -6.93 -18.75 -11.49
CA ALA A 85 -7.57 -17.70 -12.30
C ALA A 85 -6.61 -16.59 -12.75
N VAL A 86 -5.36 -16.59 -12.26
CA VAL A 86 -4.35 -15.59 -12.63
C VAL A 86 -3.83 -15.88 -14.04
N ARG A 87 -3.88 -14.89 -14.93
CA ARG A 87 -3.49 -15.02 -16.34
C ARG A 87 -2.31 -14.15 -16.74
N ASN A 88 -2.10 -13.03 -16.06
CA ASN A 88 -1.13 -12.01 -16.47
C ASN A 88 0.22 -12.12 -15.77
N TRP A 89 0.34 -13.02 -14.80
CA TRP A 89 1.55 -13.22 -14.01
C TRP A 89 2.00 -14.66 -14.02
N LYS A 90 3.31 -14.87 -13.90
CA LYS A 90 3.92 -16.22 -13.83
C LYS A 90 5.09 -16.21 -12.84
N PRO A 91 5.49 -17.38 -12.29
CA PRO A 91 6.69 -17.50 -11.49
C PRO A 91 7.93 -16.91 -12.16
N GLY A 92 8.71 -16.14 -11.38
CA GLY A 92 9.90 -15.43 -11.84
C GLY A 92 9.65 -13.97 -12.26
N ASP A 93 8.40 -13.53 -12.42
CA ASP A 93 8.10 -12.13 -12.73
C ASP A 93 8.52 -11.23 -11.57
N ARG A 94 9.18 -10.12 -11.89
CA ARG A 94 9.60 -9.09 -10.94
C ARG A 94 8.51 -8.04 -10.83
N ILE A 95 8.05 -7.79 -9.60
CA ILE A 95 6.86 -6.98 -9.35
C ILE A 95 7.07 -5.95 -8.24
N THR A 96 6.21 -4.94 -8.25
CA THR A 96 5.89 -4.10 -7.11
C THR A 96 4.41 -4.24 -6.77
N VAL A 97 4.05 -4.05 -5.50
CA VAL A 97 2.70 -4.31 -5.00
C VAL A 97 2.01 -3.01 -4.67
N HIS A 98 0.83 -2.78 -5.25
CA HIS A 98 -0.06 -1.71 -4.85
C HIS A 98 -0.81 -2.08 -3.57
N CYS A 99 -0.93 -1.15 -2.63
CA CYS A 99 -1.56 -1.41 -1.33
C CYS A 99 -3.08 -1.62 -1.39
N ASN A 100 -3.73 -1.21 -2.48
CA ASN A 100 -5.18 -1.25 -2.61
C ASN A 100 -5.66 -2.67 -2.94
N HIS A 101 -6.21 -3.34 -1.92
CA HIS A 101 -6.78 -4.67 -2.03
C HIS A 101 -8.27 -4.56 -2.37
N VAL A 102 -8.63 -4.98 -3.56
CA VAL A 102 -9.97 -4.84 -4.14
C VAL A 102 -10.43 -6.16 -4.76
N ASP A 103 -11.71 -6.44 -4.70
CA ASP A 103 -12.32 -7.47 -5.56
C ASP A 103 -12.60 -6.85 -6.94
N ASP A 104 -11.92 -7.34 -7.98
CA ASP A 104 -12.10 -6.88 -9.36
C ASP A 104 -13.41 -7.35 -9.99
N GLN A 105 -14.12 -8.26 -9.34
CA GLN A 105 -15.46 -8.69 -9.73
C GLN A 105 -16.57 -7.85 -9.08
N ASP A 106 -16.23 -6.97 -8.13
CA ASP A 106 -17.19 -6.01 -7.56
C ASP A 106 -17.42 -4.86 -8.55
N PRO A 107 -18.66 -4.72 -9.11
CA PRO A 107 -18.95 -3.67 -10.08
C PRO A 107 -18.77 -2.25 -9.51
N THR A 108 -18.81 -2.07 -8.18
CA THR A 108 -18.60 -0.76 -7.56
C THR A 108 -17.13 -0.30 -7.62
N SER A 109 -16.21 -1.21 -7.95
CA SER A 109 -14.78 -0.91 -8.06
C SER A 109 -14.29 -0.60 -9.48
N HIS A 110 -15.13 -0.72 -10.50
CA HIS A 110 -14.71 -0.68 -11.91
C HIS A 110 -14.21 0.70 -12.37
N ASP A 111 -14.85 1.79 -11.92
CA ASP A 111 -14.45 3.14 -12.31
C ASP A 111 -13.29 3.67 -11.44
N ASP A 112 -13.39 3.48 -10.14
CA ASP A 112 -12.36 3.88 -9.17
C ASP A 112 -12.34 2.85 -8.03
N SER A 113 -11.32 2.03 -8.01
CA SER A 113 -11.20 0.94 -7.05
C SER A 113 -11.11 1.42 -5.58
N MET A 114 -10.75 2.69 -5.35
CA MET A 114 -10.79 3.28 -4.01
C MET A 114 -12.21 3.57 -3.50
N LEU A 115 -13.20 3.56 -4.38
CA LEU A 115 -14.63 3.72 -4.04
C LEU A 115 -15.36 2.39 -3.95
N GLY A 116 -14.67 1.28 -4.24
CA GLY A 116 -15.22 -0.06 -4.14
C GLY A 116 -15.63 -0.41 -2.70
N SER A 117 -16.79 -1.06 -2.55
CA SER A 117 -17.34 -1.43 -1.23
C SER A 117 -16.41 -2.39 -0.46
N ASN A 118 -15.65 -3.21 -1.17
CA ASN A 118 -14.71 -4.19 -0.64
C ASN A 118 -13.23 -3.70 -0.61
N GLN A 119 -13.00 -2.41 -0.86
CA GLN A 119 -11.67 -1.86 -0.82
C GLN A 119 -11.08 -1.95 0.59
N ARG A 120 -9.85 -2.44 0.70
CA ARG A 120 -9.07 -2.55 1.95
C ARG A 120 -7.61 -2.20 1.68
N ILE A 121 -6.93 -1.73 2.70
CA ILE A 121 -5.48 -1.50 2.65
C ILE A 121 -4.76 -2.79 3.05
N TRP A 122 -4.05 -3.38 2.12
CA TRP A 122 -3.25 -4.58 2.31
C TRP A 122 -2.20 -4.38 3.42
N GLY A 123 -2.09 -5.37 4.31
CA GLY A 123 -1.16 -5.35 5.44
C GLY A 123 -1.53 -4.37 6.57
N TYR A 124 -2.70 -3.73 6.47
CA TYR A 124 -3.29 -2.88 7.51
C TYR A 124 -4.72 -3.31 7.86
N GLU A 125 -5.62 -3.30 6.88
CA GLU A 125 -7.01 -3.77 7.00
C GLU A 125 -7.16 -5.24 6.59
N THR A 126 -6.15 -5.78 5.93
CA THR A 126 -5.99 -7.22 5.67
C THR A 126 -4.68 -7.70 6.28
N ASN A 127 -4.56 -9.02 6.49
CA ASN A 127 -3.33 -9.67 6.94
C ASN A 127 -2.41 -10.01 5.75
N PHE A 128 -1.27 -10.65 6.01
CA PHE A 128 -0.29 -11.14 5.06
C PHE A 128 0.44 -10.02 4.30
N GLY A 129 0.79 -8.94 5.02
CA GLY A 129 1.48 -7.77 4.47
C GLY A 129 2.92 -8.02 4.05
N GLY A 130 3.58 -6.94 3.60
CA GLY A 130 4.90 -6.99 2.98
C GLY A 130 6.10 -7.09 3.94
N LEU A 131 5.89 -6.99 5.26
CA LEU A 131 6.98 -7.15 6.24
C LEU A 131 7.15 -8.64 6.59
N ALA A 132 7.43 -9.45 5.60
CA ALA A 132 7.67 -10.89 5.70
C ALA A 132 8.50 -11.39 4.51
N ASP A 133 9.11 -12.57 4.62
CA ASP A 133 9.82 -13.20 3.50
C ASP A 133 8.87 -13.59 2.36
N LEU A 134 7.66 -14.05 2.72
CA LEU A 134 6.61 -14.46 1.79
C LEU A 134 5.32 -13.70 2.08
N SER A 135 4.64 -13.28 1.03
CA SER A 135 3.35 -12.62 1.14
C SER A 135 2.37 -13.10 0.08
N VAL A 136 1.07 -12.94 0.36
CA VAL A 136 -0.01 -13.23 -0.57
C VAL A 136 -0.76 -11.96 -0.89
N VAL A 137 -0.92 -11.70 -2.17
CA VAL A 137 -1.56 -10.50 -2.73
C VAL A 137 -2.51 -10.89 -3.85
N LYS A 138 -3.50 -10.05 -4.14
CA LYS A 138 -4.33 -10.24 -5.34
C LYS A 138 -3.53 -9.93 -6.61
N ALA A 139 -3.82 -10.62 -7.68
CA ALA A 139 -3.14 -10.43 -8.97
C ALA A 139 -3.29 -8.99 -9.51
N ASN A 140 -4.40 -8.32 -9.20
CA ASN A 140 -4.67 -6.94 -9.60
C ASN A 140 -3.92 -5.88 -8.78
N GLN A 141 -3.24 -6.28 -7.69
CA GLN A 141 -2.33 -5.40 -6.94
C GLN A 141 -0.93 -5.33 -7.55
N LEU A 142 -0.61 -6.22 -8.45
CA LEU A 142 0.74 -6.34 -9.00
C LEU A 142 0.96 -5.40 -10.18
N MET A 143 2.14 -4.79 -10.21
CA MET A 143 2.65 -4.01 -11.33
C MET A 143 4.06 -4.51 -11.68
N PRO A 144 4.48 -4.45 -12.95
CA PRO A 144 5.87 -4.76 -13.31
C PRO A 144 6.83 -3.86 -12.55
N LYS A 145 7.85 -4.43 -11.93
CA LYS A 145 8.91 -3.64 -11.31
C LYS A 145 9.67 -2.87 -12.40
N PRO A 146 9.82 -1.53 -12.31
CA PRO A 146 10.66 -0.78 -13.22
C PRO A 146 12.11 -1.29 -13.18
N GLU A 147 12.71 -1.55 -14.35
CA GLU A 147 14.04 -2.17 -14.42
C GLU A 147 15.15 -1.30 -13.82
N HIS A 148 15.02 0.02 -13.96
CA HIS A 148 15.99 1.01 -13.48
C HIS A 148 15.97 1.25 -11.95
N LEU A 149 14.93 0.78 -11.25
CA LEU A 149 14.84 0.94 -9.79
C LEU A 149 15.45 -0.27 -9.07
N SER A 150 16.05 -0.05 -7.92
CA SER A 150 16.39 -1.12 -6.97
C SER A 150 15.12 -1.77 -6.41
N TRP A 151 15.27 -2.83 -5.61
CA TRP A 151 14.12 -3.43 -4.93
C TRP A 151 13.52 -2.48 -3.90
N GLU A 152 14.38 -1.79 -3.16
CA GLU A 152 14.00 -0.82 -2.12
C GLU A 152 13.26 0.37 -2.72
N GLU A 153 13.80 0.96 -3.78
CA GLU A 153 13.16 2.08 -4.49
C GLU A 153 11.81 1.68 -5.10
N ALA A 154 11.72 0.48 -5.66
CA ALA A 154 10.46 -0.03 -6.21
C ALA A 154 9.42 -0.29 -5.11
N ALA A 155 9.83 -0.75 -3.93
CA ALA A 155 8.93 -1.01 -2.82
C ALA A 155 8.28 0.27 -2.30
N VAL A 156 9.06 1.32 -2.02
CA VAL A 156 8.54 2.58 -1.44
C VAL A 156 7.65 3.37 -2.39
N ASN A 157 7.73 3.07 -3.68
CA ASN A 157 7.05 3.84 -4.71
C ASN A 157 5.54 3.58 -4.76
N ALA A 158 5.09 2.39 -4.45
CA ALA A 158 3.72 1.97 -4.76
C ALA A 158 2.66 2.72 -3.96
N LEU A 159 2.73 2.77 -2.63
CA LEU A 159 1.70 3.40 -1.79
C LEU A 159 1.72 4.93 -1.90
N CYS A 160 2.86 5.54 -1.59
CA CYS A 160 2.98 7.00 -1.50
C CYS A 160 2.79 7.68 -2.86
N ASN A 161 3.34 7.08 -3.92
CA ASN A 161 3.22 7.60 -5.28
C ASN A 161 1.77 7.50 -5.78
N SER A 162 1.16 6.33 -5.71
CA SER A 162 -0.22 6.13 -6.20
C SER A 162 -1.24 6.95 -5.43
N THR A 163 -1.06 7.09 -4.11
CA THR A 163 -1.90 7.94 -3.28
C THR A 163 -1.79 9.40 -3.69
N SER A 164 -0.57 9.91 -3.89
CA SER A 164 -0.34 11.29 -4.34
C SER A 164 -0.95 11.54 -5.72
N TYR A 165 -0.75 10.61 -6.65
CA TYR A 165 -1.32 10.71 -8.00
C TYR A 165 -2.85 10.75 -7.95
N ARG A 166 -3.47 9.80 -7.24
CA ARG A 166 -4.93 9.76 -7.13
C ARG A 166 -5.50 11.01 -6.48
N MET A 167 -4.88 11.50 -5.41
CA MET A 167 -5.36 12.71 -4.72
C MET A 167 -5.30 13.97 -5.60
N LEU A 168 -4.29 14.09 -6.44
CA LEU A 168 -4.05 15.30 -7.23
C LEU A 168 -4.65 15.22 -8.64
N VAL A 169 -4.49 14.09 -9.32
CA VAL A 169 -4.72 13.99 -10.76
C VAL A 169 -6.06 13.34 -11.09
N SER A 170 -6.53 12.39 -10.27
CA SER A 170 -7.79 11.69 -10.51
C SER A 170 -8.97 12.66 -10.55
N PRO A 171 -9.97 12.43 -11.45
CA PRO A 171 -11.24 13.15 -11.42
C PRO A 171 -11.98 13.08 -10.07
N ASN A 172 -11.77 12.00 -9.33
CA ASN A 172 -12.32 11.79 -7.98
C ASN A 172 -11.43 12.38 -6.86
N GLY A 173 -10.32 13.03 -7.21
CA GLY A 173 -9.45 13.78 -6.32
C GLY A 173 -9.57 15.29 -6.56
N ALA A 174 -8.45 16.01 -6.39
CA ALA A 174 -8.42 17.46 -6.63
C ALA A 174 -8.57 17.84 -8.11
N HIS A 175 -8.30 16.89 -9.02
CA HIS A 175 -8.37 17.10 -10.47
C HIS A 175 -7.55 18.33 -10.89
N MET A 176 -6.32 18.40 -10.37
CA MET A 176 -5.39 19.51 -10.58
C MET A 176 -5.16 19.79 -12.06
N LYS A 177 -5.06 21.08 -12.38
CA LYS A 177 -4.79 21.58 -13.74
C LYS A 177 -3.54 22.44 -13.75
N GLN A 178 -2.99 22.62 -14.94
CA GLN A 178 -1.89 23.57 -15.16
C GLN A 178 -2.24 24.97 -14.63
N GLY A 179 -1.34 25.56 -13.89
CA GLY A 179 -1.50 26.90 -13.28
C GLY A 179 -2.13 26.88 -11.89
N ASP A 180 -2.65 25.76 -11.42
CA ASP A 180 -3.21 25.68 -10.07
C ASP A 180 -2.14 25.88 -8.99
N VAL A 181 -2.53 26.57 -7.91
CA VAL A 181 -1.72 26.68 -6.69
C VAL A 181 -2.15 25.60 -5.72
N VAL A 182 -1.24 24.72 -5.36
CA VAL A 182 -1.55 23.53 -4.54
C VAL A 182 -0.83 23.60 -3.20
N LEU A 183 -1.60 23.70 -2.11
CA LEU A 183 -1.07 23.65 -0.74
C LEU A 183 -0.86 22.20 -0.31
N ILE A 184 0.40 21.86 0.06
CA ILE A 184 0.81 20.50 0.41
C ILE A 184 1.28 20.48 1.87
N TRP A 185 0.48 19.92 2.76
CA TRP A 185 0.87 19.68 4.15
C TRP A 185 1.83 18.49 4.26
N GLY A 186 2.93 18.68 4.98
CA GLY A 186 3.95 17.64 5.12
C GLY A 186 4.69 17.37 3.81
N ALA A 187 5.05 18.42 3.08
CA ALA A 187 5.61 18.34 1.73
C ALA A 187 6.91 17.52 1.61
N THR A 188 7.63 17.28 2.70
CA THR A 188 8.82 16.42 2.75
C THR A 188 8.54 14.99 3.19
N GLY A 189 7.30 14.65 3.50
CA GLY A 189 6.89 13.27 3.81
C GLY A 189 6.72 12.42 2.57
N GLY A 190 6.48 11.11 2.74
CA GLY A 190 6.36 10.16 1.64
C GLY A 190 5.33 10.61 0.57
N ILE A 191 4.09 10.88 0.97
CA ILE A 191 3.04 11.36 0.06
C ILE A 191 3.37 12.78 -0.44
N GLY A 192 3.79 13.69 0.46
CA GLY A 192 4.04 15.09 0.13
C GLY A 192 5.16 15.29 -0.88
N ALA A 193 6.21 14.49 -0.82
CA ALA A 193 7.33 14.55 -1.76
C ALA A 193 6.91 14.18 -3.19
N TYR A 194 6.08 13.14 -3.35
CA TYR A 194 5.50 12.80 -4.66
C TYR A 194 4.49 13.86 -5.11
N ALA A 195 3.64 14.34 -4.20
CA ALA A 195 2.68 15.40 -4.49
C ALA A 195 3.37 16.65 -5.05
N THR A 196 4.48 17.10 -4.42
CA THR A 196 5.27 18.22 -4.89
C THR A 196 5.77 18.01 -6.32
N GLN A 197 6.31 16.82 -6.62
CA GLN A 197 6.77 16.48 -7.97
C GLN A 197 5.62 16.44 -8.98
N TYR A 198 4.47 15.89 -8.63
CA TYR A 198 3.30 15.89 -9.53
C TYR A 198 2.79 17.28 -9.84
N VAL A 199 2.76 18.16 -8.83
CA VAL A 199 2.35 19.57 -9.05
C VAL A 199 3.31 20.27 -10.00
N LEU A 200 4.62 20.15 -9.79
CA LEU A 200 5.64 20.73 -10.67
C LEU A 200 5.54 20.18 -12.10
N ASN A 201 5.48 18.85 -12.23
CA ASN A 201 5.40 18.19 -13.54
C ASN A 201 4.10 18.50 -14.29
N GLY A 202 3.01 18.74 -13.55
CA GLY A 202 1.72 19.14 -14.11
C GLY A 202 1.62 20.66 -14.44
N GLY A 203 2.70 21.41 -14.21
CA GLY A 203 2.71 22.86 -14.45
C GLY A 203 1.94 23.67 -13.40
N GLY A 204 1.70 23.12 -12.22
CA GLY A 204 1.15 23.80 -11.07
C GLY A 204 2.21 24.48 -10.21
N ILE A 205 1.78 25.18 -9.18
CA ILE A 205 2.63 25.91 -8.23
C ILE A 205 2.48 25.24 -6.85
N PRO A 206 3.45 24.42 -6.38
CA PRO A 206 3.37 23.81 -5.07
C PRO A 206 3.70 24.82 -3.96
N VAL A 207 2.89 24.82 -2.90
CA VAL A 207 3.13 25.57 -1.65
C VAL A 207 3.30 24.55 -0.54
N GLY A 208 4.56 24.22 -0.19
CA GLY A 208 4.88 23.19 0.79
C GLY A 208 4.81 23.72 2.23
N VAL A 209 4.09 23.01 3.10
CA VAL A 209 4.09 23.22 4.54
C VAL A 209 4.95 22.16 5.20
N VAL A 210 5.91 22.58 6.00
CA VAL A 210 6.85 21.71 6.71
C VAL A 210 6.95 22.08 8.18
N SER A 211 7.41 21.16 9.03
CA SER A 211 7.45 21.33 10.48
C SER A 211 8.72 22.00 11.02
N SER A 212 9.72 22.26 10.16
CA SER A 212 10.98 22.92 10.59
C SER A 212 11.70 23.59 9.42
N PRO A 213 12.55 24.61 9.70
CA PRO A 213 13.40 25.25 8.68
C PRO A 213 14.34 24.28 7.95
N ASP A 214 14.84 23.24 8.63
CA ASP A 214 15.71 22.26 8.00
C ASP A 214 14.97 21.41 6.95
N LYS A 215 13.71 21.10 7.20
CA LYS A 215 12.87 20.45 6.20
C LYS A 215 12.53 21.36 5.01
N ALA A 216 12.48 22.68 5.23
CA ALA A 216 12.26 23.61 4.13
C ALA A 216 13.41 23.57 3.11
N LYS A 217 14.65 23.35 3.56
CA LYS A 217 15.82 23.23 2.68
C LYS A 217 15.73 22.05 1.69
N ILE A 218 14.93 21.05 1.99
CA ILE A 218 14.73 19.87 1.11
C ILE A 218 13.85 20.22 -0.09
N LEU A 219 13.02 21.25 0.02
CA LEU A 219 12.09 21.68 -1.02
C LEU A 219 12.70 22.69 -2.01
N HIS A 220 13.90 23.16 -1.76
CA HIS A 220 14.66 24.08 -2.61
C HIS A 220 15.70 23.32 -3.43
#